data_117ef455bad7e41333ab104145f066ed
#
_entry.id   117ef455bad7e41333ab104145f066ed
#
_cell.length_a   1.000
_cell.length_b   1.000
_cell.length_c   1.000
_cell.angle_alpha   90.00
_cell.angle_beta   90.00
_cell.angle_gamma   90.00
#
_symmetry.space_group_name_H-M   'P 1'
#
loop_
_entity.id
_entity.type
_entity.pdbx_description
1 polymer ?
#
loop_
_entity_poly.entity_id
_entity_poly.type
_entity_poly.pdbx_seq_one_letter_code
_entity_poly.pdbx_strand_id
1 'polypeptide(L)'
;MNPVFMKTISNSEFGGERPLFGTHGLALENVIIHEGESALKCCSDITAVKCRFEGKYPFWHTDGFRVSECLFTPGSRAPLWYSKNLVMTDTVVESHKALREMTGISLTNVVIPDALETLWHCHDIVLHNVEVKNAEYIFLHSSGIRIDGYRQQGKYSFQYCRDVEIRNARIDSKDAFWNTENVTVYDSELKGEYLGWHSKNLRLVRCKISGTQPLCYCEGLVMEDCTFGDDADLAFEDSEVKATINSNIVSVKNPRTGAVKALAIGEIILDANILAPADCKIETEI
;
A
#
# COMPACT_ATOMS: atom_id res chain seq x y z
N MET A 1 -9.18 -34.44 0.19
CA MET A 1 -10.14 -33.59 -0.54
C MET A 1 -10.31 -34.19 -1.92
N ASN A 2 -11.53 -34.49 -2.32
CA ASN A 2 -11.79 -34.96 -3.68
C ASN A 2 -11.48 -33.84 -4.67
N PRO A 3 -10.87 -34.12 -5.85
CA PRO A 3 -10.67 -33.10 -6.85
C PRO A 3 -12.04 -32.55 -7.29
N VAL A 4 -12.25 -31.25 -7.02
CA VAL A 4 -13.41 -30.56 -7.59
C VAL A 4 -13.15 -30.46 -9.09
N PHE A 5 -13.92 -31.15 -9.90
CA PHE A 5 -13.84 -31.03 -11.35
C PHE A 5 -14.35 -29.64 -11.74
N MET A 6 -13.43 -28.72 -12.05
CA MET A 6 -13.79 -27.40 -12.58
C MET A 6 -14.31 -27.54 -14.02
N LYS A 7 -15.44 -26.93 -14.28
CA LYS A 7 -15.89 -26.74 -15.68
C LYS A 7 -14.95 -25.76 -16.36
N THR A 8 -14.40 -26.07 -17.52
CA THR A 8 -13.53 -25.18 -18.28
C THR A 8 -14.27 -24.55 -19.46
N ILE A 9 -14.08 -23.24 -19.63
CA ILE A 9 -14.50 -22.48 -20.81
C ILE A 9 -13.24 -21.85 -21.39
N SER A 10 -12.95 -22.13 -22.65
CA SER A 10 -11.75 -21.64 -23.34
C SER A 10 -12.10 -20.95 -24.65
N ASN A 11 -11.28 -19.95 -25.04
CA ASN A 11 -11.36 -19.26 -26.33
C ASN A 11 -12.79 -18.76 -26.65
N SER A 12 -13.42 -18.14 -25.67
CA SER A 12 -14.82 -17.72 -25.73
C SER A 12 -14.98 -16.25 -25.39
N GLU A 13 -16.07 -15.66 -25.80
CA GLU A 13 -16.40 -14.28 -25.51
C GLU A 13 -17.78 -14.19 -24.87
N PHE A 14 -17.91 -13.28 -23.91
CA PHE A 14 -19.16 -12.99 -23.22
C PHE A 14 -19.34 -11.47 -23.14
N GLY A 15 -20.57 -11.02 -23.08
CA GLY A 15 -20.91 -9.61 -22.89
C GLY A 15 -22.28 -9.43 -22.27
N GLY A 16 -22.64 -8.19 -22.02
CA GLY A 16 -23.92 -7.86 -21.40
C GLY A 16 -23.93 -8.04 -19.88
N GLU A 17 -25.13 -8.18 -19.32
CA GLU A 17 -25.34 -8.25 -17.88
C GLU A 17 -25.23 -9.69 -17.37
N ARG A 18 -24.34 -9.94 -16.41
CA ARG A 18 -24.24 -11.18 -15.61
C ARG A 18 -24.11 -12.51 -16.38
N PRO A 19 -23.30 -12.61 -17.44
CA PRO A 19 -23.27 -13.83 -18.27
C PRO A 19 -22.86 -15.10 -17.52
N LEU A 20 -22.05 -14.99 -16.46
CA LEU A 20 -21.52 -16.11 -15.66
C LEU A 20 -21.88 -15.98 -14.18
N PHE A 21 -22.92 -15.23 -13.85
CA PHE A 21 -23.35 -14.95 -12.48
C PHE A 21 -23.61 -16.21 -11.67
N GLY A 22 -23.15 -16.22 -10.41
CA GLY A 22 -23.44 -17.28 -9.45
C GLY A 22 -22.80 -18.64 -9.79
N THR A 23 -21.80 -18.66 -10.67
CA THR A 23 -21.11 -19.89 -11.05
C THR A 23 -20.11 -20.34 -9.98
N HIS A 24 -20.02 -21.65 -9.77
CA HIS A 24 -19.07 -22.27 -8.85
C HIS A 24 -18.16 -23.26 -9.57
N GLY A 25 -16.85 -23.28 -9.21
CA GLY A 25 -15.89 -24.24 -9.78
C GLY A 25 -15.70 -24.05 -11.30
N LEU A 26 -15.40 -22.82 -11.74
CA LEU A 26 -15.23 -22.49 -13.15
C LEU A 26 -13.81 -22.06 -13.48
N ALA A 27 -13.21 -22.68 -14.51
CA ALA A 27 -11.97 -22.24 -15.13
C ALA A 27 -12.25 -21.52 -16.45
N LEU A 28 -11.70 -20.31 -16.59
CA LEU A 28 -11.73 -19.50 -17.80
C LEU A 28 -10.31 -19.42 -18.37
N GLU A 29 -10.13 -19.74 -19.64
CA GLU A 29 -8.84 -19.67 -20.32
C GLU A 29 -8.98 -18.94 -21.65
N ASN A 30 -8.23 -17.84 -21.84
CA ASN A 30 -8.30 -17.03 -23.04
C ASN A 30 -9.72 -16.56 -23.37
N VAL A 31 -10.41 -15.98 -22.35
CA VAL A 31 -11.78 -15.50 -22.45
C VAL A 31 -11.82 -13.98 -22.43
N ILE A 32 -12.64 -13.38 -23.28
CA ILE A 32 -12.93 -11.95 -23.29
C ILE A 32 -14.30 -11.71 -22.66
N ILE A 33 -14.34 -10.89 -21.62
CA ILE A 33 -15.59 -10.36 -21.04
C ILE A 33 -15.74 -8.93 -21.56
N HIS A 34 -16.54 -8.76 -22.58
CA HIS A 34 -16.84 -7.48 -23.21
C HIS A 34 -17.65 -6.55 -22.32
N GLU A 35 -18.00 -5.38 -22.83
CA GLU A 35 -18.81 -4.39 -22.11
C GLU A 35 -20.10 -5.00 -21.56
N GLY A 36 -20.43 -4.56 -20.38
CA GLY A 36 -21.54 -5.04 -19.59
C GLY A 36 -21.23 -4.90 -18.12
N GLU A 37 -21.90 -5.65 -17.25
CA GLU A 37 -21.60 -5.59 -15.83
C GLU A 37 -21.81 -6.91 -15.07
N SER A 38 -21.06 -7.04 -13.97
CA SER A 38 -21.27 -8.11 -12.97
C SER A 38 -21.09 -9.53 -13.53
N ALA A 39 -20.17 -9.72 -14.47
CA ALA A 39 -20.03 -10.98 -15.21
C ALA A 39 -19.85 -12.21 -14.31
N LEU A 40 -18.98 -12.13 -13.30
CA LEU A 40 -18.65 -13.19 -12.35
C LEU A 40 -19.09 -12.81 -10.92
N LYS A 41 -20.14 -12.04 -10.79
CA LYS A 41 -20.66 -11.64 -9.48
C LYS A 41 -21.27 -12.83 -8.73
N CYS A 42 -21.04 -12.89 -7.40
CA CYS A 42 -21.51 -13.96 -6.51
C CYS A 42 -21.01 -15.37 -6.89
N CYS A 43 -19.84 -15.45 -7.47
CA CYS A 43 -19.18 -16.71 -7.83
C CYS A 43 -18.31 -17.25 -6.71
N SER A 44 -17.90 -18.52 -6.82
CA SER A 44 -16.84 -19.09 -5.99
C SER A 44 -15.95 -20.07 -6.76
N ASP A 45 -14.72 -20.27 -6.27
CA ASP A 45 -13.76 -21.20 -6.86
C ASP A 45 -13.55 -20.95 -8.36
N ILE A 46 -13.20 -19.71 -8.71
CA ILE A 46 -12.97 -19.27 -10.08
C ILE A 46 -11.47 -19.25 -10.38
N THR A 47 -11.09 -19.74 -11.55
CA THR A 47 -9.75 -19.54 -12.11
C THR A 47 -9.88 -18.83 -13.45
N ALA A 48 -9.17 -17.71 -13.63
CA ALA A 48 -9.13 -16.96 -14.89
C ALA A 48 -7.66 -16.83 -15.34
N VAL A 49 -7.35 -17.36 -16.51
CA VAL A 49 -6.00 -17.33 -17.11
C VAL A 49 -6.07 -16.71 -18.48
N LYS A 50 -5.19 -15.73 -18.75
CA LYS A 50 -5.11 -15.03 -20.04
C LYS A 50 -6.44 -14.41 -20.48
N CYS A 51 -7.22 -13.94 -19.51
CA CYS A 51 -8.52 -13.33 -19.76
C CYS A 51 -8.44 -11.81 -19.84
N ARG A 52 -9.40 -11.22 -20.54
CA ARG A 52 -9.57 -9.77 -20.66
C ARG A 52 -10.96 -9.36 -20.15
N PHE A 53 -10.96 -8.42 -19.20
CA PHE A 53 -12.18 -7.90 -18.56
C PHE A 53 -12.41 -6.46 -18.98
N GLU A 54 -13.48 -6.17 -19.73
CA GLU A 54 -13.83 -4.85 -20.23
C GLU A 54 -15.11 -4.29 -19.56
N GLY A 55 -15.98 -5.16 -19.06
CA GLY A 55 -17.22 -4.82 -18.38
C GLY A 55 -17.04 -4.46 -16.91
N LYS A 56 -17.97 -3.70 -16.34
CA LYS A 56 -17.94 -3.21 -14.95
C LYS A 56 -18.16 -4.33 -13.94
N TYR A 57 -17.51 -4.19 -12.76
CA TYR A 57 -17.77 -5.02 -11.57
C TYR A 57 -17.64 -6.54 -11.77
N PRO A 58 -16.65 -7.04 -12.53
CA PRO A 58 -16.64 -8.44 -12.95
C PRO A 58 -16.67 -9.44 -11.80
N PHE A 59 -15.98 -9.18 -10.67
CA PHE A 59 -15.84 -10.12 -9.54
C PHE A 59 -16.45 -9.61 -8.23
N TRP A 60 -17.58 -8.96 -8.27
CA TRP A 60 -18.22 -8.52 -7.02
C TRP A 60 -18.78 -9.69 -6.22
N HIS A 61 -18.53 -9.70 -4.90
CA HIS A 61 -18.98 -10.77 -3.98
C HIS A 61 -18.50 -12.17 -4.40
N THR A 62 -17.30 -12.28 -4.98
CA THR A 62 -16.70 -13.54 -5.37
C THR A 62 -15.80 -14.06 -4.25
N ASP A 63 -15.80 -15.36 -3.97
CA ASP A 63 -15.00 -15.98 -2.93
C ASP A 63 -14.12 -17.09 -3.50
N GLY A 64 -12.82 -17.07 -3.19
CA GLY A 64 -11.87 -18.07 -3.66
C GLY A 64 -11.62 -18.00 -5.16
N PHE A 65 -10.84 -17.03 -5.63
CA PHE A 65 -10.57 -16.91 -7.05
C PHE A 65 -9.10 -16.62 -7.37
N ARG A 66 -8.66 -17.19 -8.48
CA ARG A 66 -7.30 -17.04 -9.01
C ARG A 66 -7.35 -16.33 -10.35
N VAL A 67 -6.49 -15.34 -10.52
CA VAL A 67 -6.40 -14.55 -11.75
C VAL A 67 -4.93 -14.51 -12.17
N SER A 68 -4.61 -14.93 -13.38
CA SER A 68 -3.23 -14.90 -13.86
C SER A 68 -3.14 -14.49 -15.33
N GLU A 69 -2.08 -13.76 -15.67
CA GLU A 69 -1.82 -13.28 -17.04
C GLU A 69 -3.02 -12.53 -17.66
N CYS A 70 -3.80 -11.83 -16.83
CA CYS A 70 -5.05 -11.18 -17.24
C CYS A 70 -4.88 -9.65 -17.41
N LEU A 71 -5.86 -9.06 -18.08
CA LEU A 71 -5.97 -7.61 -18.21
C LEU A 71 -7.36 -7.14 -17.78
N PHE A 72 -7.39 -6.23 -16.80
CA PHE A 72 -8.58 -5.44 -16.47
C PHE A 72 -8.44 -4.08 -17.13
N THR A 73 -9.27 -3.80 -18.15
CA THR A 73 -9.23 -2.52 -18.84
C THR A 73 -9.82 -1.38 -18.02
N PRO A 74 -9.66 -0.11 -18.39
CA PRO A 74 -10.33 0.99 -17.69
C PRO A 74 -11.84 0.85 -17.61
N GLY A 75 -12.46 0.15 -18.56
CA GLY A 75 -13.90 -0.16 -18.59
C GLY A 75 -14.36 -1.11 -17.47
N SER A 76 -13.46 -1.93 -16.93
CA SER A 76 -13.80 -2.90 -15.87
C SER A 76 -14.03 -2.27 -14.49
N ARG A 77 -14.23 -0.99 -14.40
CA ARG A 77 -14.41 -0.13 -13.23
C ARG A 77 -14.84 -0.88 -11.96
N ALA A 78 -14.13 -0.62 -10.84
CA ALA A 78 -14.38 -1.25 -9.55
C ALA A 78 -14.43 -2.80 -9.61
N PRO A 79 -13.42 -3.47 -10.18
CA PRO A 79 -13.57 -4.86 -10.63
C PRO A 79 -13.70 -5.88 -9.50
N LEU A 80 -13.20 -5.61 -8.30
CA LEU A 80 -12.91 -6.63 -7.28
C LEU A 80 -13.48 -6.25 -5.90
N TRP A 81 -14.67 -5.66 -5.84
CA TRP A 81 -15.24 -5.20 -4.57
C TRP A 81 -15.99 -6.30 -3.82
N TYR A 82 -15.97 -6.23 -2.48
CA TYR A 82 -16.70 -7.11 -1.56
C TYR A 82 -16.35 -8.60 -1.70
N SER A 83 -15.17 -8.91 -2.20
CA SER A 83 -14.73 -10.25 -2.53
C SER A 83 -13.71 -10.79 -1.54
N LYS A 84 -13.42 -12.09 -1.58
CA LYS A 84 -12.53 -12.73 -0.62
C LYS A 84 -11.60 -13.71 -1.30
N ASN A 85 -10.43 -13.96 -0.64
CA ASN A 85 -9.51 -15.02 -1.01
C ASN A 85 -9.05 -14.93 -2.47
N LEU A 86 -8.57 -13.73 -2.87
CA LEU A 86 -7.99 -13.46 -4.18
C LEU A 86 -6.51 -13.88 -4.22
N VAL A 87 -6.13 -14.64 -5.23
CA VAL A 87 -4.72 -14.81 -5.65
C VAL A 87 -4.58 -14.30 -7.07
N MET A 88 -3.78 -13.23 -7.27
CA MET A 88 -3.57 -12.63 -8.60
C MET A 88 -2.09 -12.61 -8.93
N THR A 89 -1.73 -13.07 -10.13
CA THR A 89 -0.34 -13.08 -10.59
C THR A 89 -0.23 -12.55 -12.02
N ASP A 90 0.92 -11.93 -12.33
CA ASP A 90 1.31 -11.53 -13.69
C ASP A 90 0.21 -10.77 -14.46
N THR A 91 -0.51 -9.88 -13.77
CA THR A 91 -1.75 -9.26 -14.24
C THR A 91 -1.64 -7.73 -14.23
N VAL A 92 -2.27 -7.10 -15.23
CA VAL A 92 -2.40 -5.64 -15.28
C VAL A 92 -3.83 -5.23 -14.96
N VAL A 93 -3.97 -4.25 -14.04
CA VAL A 93 -5.27 -3.70 -13.65
C VAL A 93 -5.28 -2.20 -13.98
N GLU A 94 -5.73 -1.83 -15.17
CA GLU A 94 -5.81 -0.43 -15.63
C GLU A 94 -7.00 0.34 -15.01
N SER A 95 -7.87 -0.35 -14.34
CA SER A 95 -9.07 0.19 -13.73
C SER A 95 -8.78 0.80 -12.36
N HIS A 96 -9.22 2.02 -12.14
CA HIS A 96 -9.20 2.65 -10.81
C HIS A 96 -10.24 2.05 -9.85
N LYS A 97 -10.07 2.33 -8.55
CA LYS A 97 -10.93 1.80 -7.46
C LYS A 97 -10.98 0.27 -7.46
N ALA A 98 -9.85 -0.37 -7.73
CA ALA A 98 -9.82 -1.77 -8.14
C ALA A 98 -10.24 -2.74 -7.03
N LEU A 99 -9.72 -2.58 -5.83
CA LEU A 99 -9.95 -3.48 -4.70
C LEU A 99 -10.54 -2.68 -3.52
N ARG A 100 -11.68 -3.10 -3.02
CA ARG A 100 -12.33 -2.44 -1.89
C ARG A 100 -13.16 -3.43 -1.06
N GLU A 101 -13.16 -3.26 0.27
CA GLU A 101 -13.94 -4.10 1.20
C GLU A 101 -13.64 -5.61 1.01
N MET A 102 -12.36 -5.96 0.91
CA MET A 102 -11.90 -7.32 0.63
C MET A 102 -11.08 -7.89 1.78
N THR A 103 -11.07 -9.20 1.89
CA THR A 103 -10.22 -9.94 2.84
C THR A 103 -9.50 -11.10 2.15
N GLY A 104 -8.22 -11.29 2.49
CA GLY A 104 -7.41 -12.35 1.89
C GLY A 104 -7.00 -12.03 0.46
N ILE A 105 -6.06 -11.09 0.31
CA ILE A 105 -5.57 -10.63 -1.00
C ILE A 105 -4.10 -11.02 -1.13
N SER A 106 -3.76 -11.72 -2.21
CA SER A 106 -2.38 -11.99 -2.58
C SER A 106 -2.13 -11.53 -4.01
N LEU A 107 -1.22 -10.57 -4.19
CA LEU A 107 -0.82 -10.05 -5.50
C LEU A 107 0.67 -10.31 -5.72
N THR A 108 1.04 -10.91 -6.87
CA THR A 108 2.43 -11.14 -7.26
C THR A 108 2.65 -10.69 -8.71
N ASN A 109 3.67 -9.87 -8.96
CA ASN A 109 3.98 -9.31 -10.28
C ASN A 109 2.77 -8.57 -10.89
N VAL A 110 2.08 -7.75 -10.10
CA VAL A 110 0.88 -7.03 -10.55
C VAL A 110 1.21 -5.56 -10.79
N VAL A 111 0.69 -5.00 -11.87
CA VAL A 111 0.83 -3.58 -12.20
C VAL A 111 -0.54 -2.91 -12.19
N ILE A 112 -0.66 -1.80 -11.46
CA ILE A 112 -1.88 -0.98 -11.39
C ILE A 112 -1.51 0.46 -11.77
N PRO A 113 -1.57 0.82 -13.07
CA PRO A 113 -1.10 2.13 -13.55
C PRO A 113 -2.00 3.30 -13.13
N ASP A 114 -3.25 3.04 -12.73
CA ASP A 114 -4.18 4.01 -12.16
C ASP A 114 -4.79 3.47 -10.86
N ALA A 115 -4.03 3.57 -9.77
CA ALA A 115 -4.41 3.00 -8.47
C ALA A 115 -5.21 3.96 -7.58
N LEU A 116 -5.92 4.91 -8.18
CA LEU A 116 -6.80 5.84 -7.46
C LEU A 116 -7.79 5.09 -6.57
N GLU A 117 -7.85 5.41 -5.28
CA GLU A 117 -8.77 4.84 -4.30
C GLU A 117 -8.80 3.28 -4.29
N THR A 118 -7.65 2.66 -4.43
CA THR A 118 -7.50 1.19 -4.49
C THR A 118 -7.07 0.65 -3.12
N LEU A 119 -7.46 -0.60 -2.81
CA LEU A 119 -7.21 -1.27 -1.53
C LEU A 119 -7.78 -0.54 -0.31
N TRP A 120 -9.00 -0.03 -0.43
CA TRP A 120 -9.71 0.61 0.68
C TRP A 120 -10.45 -0.41 1.53
N HIS A 121 -10.34 -0.28 2.87
CA HIS A 121 -11.00 -1.18 3.83
C HIS A 121 -10.72 -2.66 3.53
N CYS A 122 -9.49 -2.98 3.16
CA CYS A 122 -9.06 -4.34 2.85
C CYS A 122 -8.22 -4.92 3.99
N HIS A 123 -8.31 -6.24 4.19
CA HIS A 123 -7.64 -6.93 5.27
C HIS A 123 -6.89 -8.17 4.78
N ASP A 124 -5.82 -8.55 5.49
CA ASP A 124 -4.97 -9.71 5.16
C ASP A 124 -4.42 -9.63 3.73
N ILE A 125 -3.56 -8.65 3.52
CA ILE A 125 -2.99 -8.29 2.20
C ILE A 125 -1.53 -8.73 2.14
N VAL A 126 -1.18 -9.47 1.10
CA VAL A 126 0.20 -9.85 0.77
C VAL A 126 0.53 -9.37 -0.63
N LEU A 127 1.56 -8.53 -0.76
CA LEU A 127 2.06 -8.03 -2.04
C LEU A 127 3.50 -8.47 -2.26
N HIS A 128 3.79 -9.01 -3.44
CA HIS A 128 5.14 -9.33 -3.87
C HIS A 128 5.39 -8.77 -5.28
N ASN A 129 6.41 -7.92 -5.40
CA ASN A 129 6.78 -7.28 -6.67
C ASN A 129 5.59 -6.58 -7.37
N VAL A 130 4.99 -5.59 -6.70
CA VAL A 130 3.82 -4.84 -7.20
C VAL A 130 4.19 -3.41 -7.52
N GLU A 131 3.74 -2.90 -8.67
CA GLU A 131 3.94 -1.52 -9.08
C GLU A 131 2.58 -0.80 -9.20
N VAL A 132 2.47 0.38 -8.57
CA VAL A 132 1.28 1.23 -8.63
C VAL A 132 1.64 2.68 -8.97
N LYS A 133 0.84 3.30 -9.84
CA LYS A 133 0.95 4.72 -10.20
C LYS A 133 -0.38 5.41 -10.01
N ASN A 134 -0.37 6.74 -10.00
CA ASN A 134 -1.55 7.56 -9.70
C ASN A 134 -2.28 7.08 -8.43
N ALA A 135 -1.51 6.64 -7.43
CA ALA A 135 -2.00 5.98 -6.24
C ALA A 135 -2.43 7.02 -5.19
N GLU A 136 -3.58 7.64 -5.41
CA GLU A 136 -4.17 8.54 -4.42
C GLU A 136 -5.05 7.76 -3.44
N TYR A 137 -4.81 7.95 -2.13
CA TYR A 137 -5.51 7.27 -1.03
C TYR A 137 -5.45 5.73 -1.08
N ILE A 138 -4.36 5.16 -1.63
CA ILE A 138 -4.21 3.70 -1.63
C ILE A 138 -4.06 3.16 -0.19
N PHE A 139 -4.64 2.00 0.10
CA PHE A 139 -4.70 1.30 1.39
C PHE A 139 -5.50 2.00 2.50
N LEU A 140 -6.29 3.02 2.20
CA LEU A 140 -7.04 3.74 3.22
C LEU A 140 -7.82 2.79 4.15
N HIS A 141 -7.63 2.90 5.49
CA HIS A 141 -8.27 2.06 6.51
C HIS A 141 -8.07 0.55 6.35
N SER A 142 -6.95 0.12 5.80
CA SER A 142 -6.64 -1.31 5.62
C SER A 142 -5.71 -1.83 6.71
N SER A 143 -5.64 -3.17 6.88
CA SER A 143 -4.83 -3.77 7.93
C SER A 143 -4.30 -5.17 7.60
N GLY A 144 -3.31 -5.64 8.38
CA GLY A 144 -2.71 -6.95 8.16
C GLY A 144 -1.95 -7.00 6.83
N ILE A 145 -1.12 -5.99 6.56
CA ILE A 145 -0.47 -5.79 5.26
C ILE A 145 0.98 -6.26 5.32
N ARG A 146 1.37 -7.12 4.39
CA ARG A 146 2.76 -7.54 4.18
C ARG A 146 3.18 -7.27 2.75
N ILE A 147 4.29 -6.57 2.59
CA ILE A 147 4.78 -6.12 1.28
C ILE A 147 6.26 -6.46 1.15
N ASP A 148 6.64 -7.11 0.05
CA ASP A 148 8.03 -7.30 -0.34
C ASP A 148 8.22 -7.00 -1.83
N GLY A 149 9.07 -6.00 -2.14
CA GLY A 149 9.23 -5.50 -3.51
C GLY A 149 8.01 -4.67 -3.96
N TYR A 150 8.06 -3.36 -3.73
CA TYR A 150 6.94 -2.47 -4.05
C TYR A 150 7.41 -1.14 -4.62
N ARG A 151 6.74 -0.68 -5.65
CA ARG A 151 6.97 0.65 -6.23
C ARG A 151 5.68 1.43 -6.31
N GLN A 152 5.68 2.59 -5.69
CA GLN A 152 4.51 3.47 -5.65
C GLN A 152 4.87 4.89 -6.02
N GLN A 153 3.97 5.51 -6.79
CA GLN A 153 3.94 6.94 -7.03
C GLN A 153 2.53 7.48 -6.84
N GLY A 154 2.37 8.47 -5.95
CA GLY A 154 1.06 9.04 -5.67
C GLY A 154 1.07 9.95 -4.44
N LYS A 155 -0.02 9.94 -3.68
CA LYS A 155 -0.17 10.71 -2.43
C LYS A 155 -1.21 10.08 -1.50
N TYR A 156 -1.11 10.41 -0.21
CA TYR A 156 -2.06 9.99 0.84
C TYR A 156 -2.12 8.47 1.02
N SER A 157 -0.97 7.77 0.89
CA SER A 157 -0.92 6.31 0.99
C SER A 157 -0.85 5.83 2.44
N PHE A 158 -1.41 4.65 2.67
CA PHE A 158 -1.44 3.96 3.98
C PHE A 158 -2.12 4.75 5.11
N GLN A 159 -2.94 5.74 4.81
CA GLN A 159 -3.61 6.50 5.88
C GLN A 159 -4.54 5.61 6.70
N TYR A 160 -4.47 5.74 8.03
CA TYR A 160 -5.24 4.96 9.00
C TYR A 160 -5.05 3.44 8.89
N CYS A 161 -3.91 2.99 8.33
CA CYS A 161 -3.56 1.57 8.30
C CYS A 161 -3.05 1.07 9.64
N ARG A 162 -3.19 -0.25 9.87
CA ARG A 162 -2.66 -0.92 11.04
C ARG A 162 -2.00 -2.24 10.69
N ASP A 163 -1.01 -2.62 11.51
CA ASP A 163 -0.32 -3.91 11.40
C ASP A 163 0.28 -4.11 10.00
N VAL A 164 1.26 -3.27 9.65
CA VAL A 164 1.88 -3.21 8.32
C VAL A 164 3.36 -3.56 8.41
N GLU A 165 3.81 -4.47 7.57
CA GLU A 165 5.22 -4.77 7.36
C GLU A 165 5.58 -4.57 5.88
N ILE A 166 6.62 -3.77 5.62
CA ILE A 166 7.08 -3.43 4.27
C ILE A 166 8.58 -3.69 4.16
N ARG A 167 9.00 -4.33 3.07
CA ARG A 167 10.40 -4.58 2.72
C ARG A 167 10.67 -4.23 1.27
N ASN A 168 11.91 -3.76 1.00
CA ASN A 168 12.39 -3.55 -0.37
C ASN A 168 11.45 -2.68 -1.22
N ALA A 169 10.96 -1.57 -0.64
CA ALA A 169 9.99 -0.70 -1.30
C ALA A 169 10.61 0.64 -1.73
N ARG A 170 10.00 1.22 -2.76
CA ARG A 170 10.19 2.63 -3.11
C ARG A 170 8.82 3.31 -3.14
N ILE A 171 8.60 4.18 -2.17
CA ILE A 171 7.33 4.89 -1.97
C ILE A 171 7.58 6.39 -2.18
N ASP A 172 7.04 6.95 -3.27
CA ASP A 172 7.00 8.38 -3.53
C ASP A 172 5.57 8.87 -3.31
N SER A 173 5.30 9.40 -2.11
CA SER A 173 3.94 9.73 -1.69
C SER A 173 3.93 10.83 -0.63
N LYS A 174 3.34 11.96 -0.96
CA LYS A 174 2.98 12.98 0.03
C LYS A 174 2.01 12.39 1.07
N ASP A 175 2.14 12.80 2.35
CA ASP A 175 1.31 12.36 3.48
C ASP A 175 1.20 10.83 3.63
N ALA A 176 2.26 10.09 3.29
CA ALA A 176 2.29 8.65 3.51
C ALA A 176 2.32 8.32 5.01
N PHE A 177 1.66 7.24 5.40
CA PHE A 177 1.56 6.73 6.79
C PHE A 177 0.91 7.68 7.80
N TRP A 178 0.04 8.57 7.37
CA TRP A 178 -0.70 9.44 8.28
C TRP A 178 -1.65 8.64 9.18
N ASN A 179 -1.59 8.87 10.52
CA ASN A 179 -2.41 8.16 11.52
C ASN A 179 -2.32 6.63 11.44
N THR A 180 -1.17 6.09 11.10
CA THR A 180 -0.96 4.63 11.12
C THR A 180 -0.62 4.11 12.50
N GLU A 181 -0.82 2.82 12.71
CA GLU A 181 -0.48 2.13 13.96
C GLU A 181 0.22 0.80 13.69
N ASN A 182 1.32 0.52 14.43
CA ASN A 182 2.11 -0.72 14.31
C ASN A 182 2.63 -0.95 12.89
N VAL A 183 3.41 -0.03 12.37
CA VAL A 183 4.02 -0.12 11.04
C VAL A 183 5.51 -0.35 11.16
N THR A 184 6.06 -1.33 10.44
CA THR A 184 7.50 -1.53 10.32
C THR A 184 7.92 -1.54 8.84
N VAL A 185 8.92 -0.74 8.51
CA VAL A 185 9.47 -0.64 7.15
C VAL A 185 10.96 -0.95 7.20
N TYR A 186 11.43 -1.82 6.30
CA TYR A 186 12.82 -2.22 6.17
C TYR A 186 13.35 -1.93 4.77
N ASP A 187 14.63 -1.57 4.69
CA ASP A 187 15.42 -1.56 3.44
C ASP A 187 14.73 -0.83 2.28
N SER A 188 14.14 0.36 2.57
CA SER A 188 13.23 1.05 1.65
C SER A 188 13.57 2.52 1.46
N GLU A 189 13.19 3.08 0.31
CA GLU A 189 13.19 4.53 0.05
C GLU A 189 11.79 5.10 0.27
N LEU A 190 11.68 6.07 1.17
CA LEU A 190 10.45 6.77 1.51
C LEU A 190 10.60 8.24 1.17
N LYS A 191 9.89 8.71 0.16
CA LYS A 191 9.96 10.08 -0.32
C LYS A 191 8.58 10.73 -0.31
N GLY A 192 8.51 11.95 0.22
CA GLY A 192 7.31 12.77 0.21
C GLY A 192 7.23 13.69 1.42
N GLU A 193 6.49 14.77 1.28
CA GLU A 193 6.21 15.71 2.36
C GLU A 193 5.34 15.05 3.43
N TYR A 194 5.55 15.42 4.70
CA TYR A 194 4.70 15.04 5.85
C TYR A 194 4.61 13.52 6.10
N LEU A 195 5.70 12.81 5.81
CA LEU A 195 5.79 11.37 6.04
C LEU A 195 5.54 11.02 7.50
N GLY A 196 4.66 10.07 7.77
CA GLY A 196 4.46 9.44 9.08
C GLY A 196 3.73 10.30 10.12
N TRP A 197 3.13 11.41 9.75
CA TRP A 197 2.45 12.30 10.70
C TRP A 197 1.39 11.58 11.53
N HIS A 198 1.39 11.83 12.85
CA HIS A 198 0.49 11.23 13.82
C HIS A 198 0.51 9.68 13.88
N SER A 199 1.59 9.06 13.40
CA SER A 199 1.73 7.60 13.49
C SER A 199 2.04 7.16 14.92
N LYS A 200 1.61 5.91 15.24
CA LYS A 200 1.90 5.24 16.51
C LYS A 200 2.68 3.96 16.25
N ASN A 201 3.78 3.77 17.00
CA ASN A 201 4.65 2.61 16.85
C ASN A 201 5.13 2.42 15.40
N LEU A 202 5.57 3.50 14.76
CA LEU A 202 6.23 3.44 13.46
C LEU A 202 7.71 3.08 13.67
N ARG A 203 8.18 2.02 13.02
CA ARG A 203 9.58 1.59 13.02
C ARG A 203 10.15 1.59 11.62
N LEU A 204 11.25 2.29 11.43
CA LEU A 204 11.99 2.37 10.17
C LEU A 204 13.40 1.81 10.36
N VAL A 205 13.80 0.82 9.57
CA VAL A 205 15.09 0.15 9.68
C VAL A 205 15.81 0.19 8.34
N ARG A 206 16.99 0.78 8.30
CA ARG A 206 17.79 0.97 7.08
C ARG A 206 17.02 1.60 5.93
N CYS A 207 16.20 2.60 6.27
CA CYS A 207 15.40 3.35 5.31
C CYS A 207 16.09 4.67 4.93
N LYS A 208 15.87 5.11 3.69
CA LYS A 208 16.22 6.45 3.22
C LYS A 208 14.97 7.31 3.20
N ILE A 209 15.01 8.44 3.92
CA ILE A 209 13.90 9.38 4.07
C ILE A 209 14.21 10.67 3.30
N SER A 210 13.26 11.19 2.52
CA SER A 210 13.34 12.48 1.86
C SER A 210 12.00 13.19 1.79
N GLY A 211 12.02 14.52 1.69
CA GLY A 211 10.85 15.39 1.76
C GLY A 211 10.71 16.11 3.10
N THR A 212 10.12 17.28 3.09
CA THR A 212 10.02 18.20 4.23
C THR A 212 9.12 17.68 5.34
N GLN A 213 9.41 18.08 6.57
CA GLN A 213 8.64 17.83 7.80
C GLN A 213 8.32 16.32 8.01
N PRO A 214 9.31 15.43 7.87
CA PRO A 214 9.06 14.02 8.10
C PRO A 214 8.90 13.73 9.59
N LEU A 215 8.03 12.74 9.88
CA LEU A 215 7.94 12.08 11.18
C LEU A 215 7.56 13.01 12.34
N CYS A 216 6.65 13.96 12.07
CA CYS A 216 6.12 14.87 13.08
C CYS A 216 4.90 14.27 13.79
N TYR A 217 4.71 14.65 15.08
CA TYR A 217 3.59 14.23 15.93
C TYR A 217 3.51 12.71 16.15
N CYS A 218 4.62 11.99 16.05
CA CYS A 218 4.69 10.54 16.23
C CYS A 218 4.71 10.14 17.71
N GLU A 219 4.08 9.02 18.03
CA GLU A 219 4.18 8.34 19.33
C GLU A 219 4.93 7.02 19.16
N GLY A 220 6.01 6.80 19.95
CA GLY A 220 6.80 5.57 19.88
C GLY A 220 7.54 5.36 18.56
N LEU A 221 8.03 6.42 17.92
CA LEU A 221 8.82 6.32 16.69
C LEU A 221 10.21 5.72 16.97
N VAL A 222 10.57 4.68 16.20
CA VAL A 222 11.90 4.06 16.25
C VAL A 222 12.54 4.08 14.86
N MET A 223 13.79 4.56 14.78
CA MET A 223 14.58 4.54 13.55
C MET A 223 15.95 3.91 13.81
N GLU A 224 16.33 2.95 12.99
CA GLU A 224 17.58 2.21 13.10
C GLU A 224 18.34 2.25 11.77
N ASP A 225 19.57 2.77 11.82
CA ASP A 225 20.47 2.85 10.65
C ASP A 225 19.86 3.52 9.41
N CYS A 226 19.00 4.51 9.64
CA CYS A 226 18.35 5.26 8.56
C CYS A 226 19.23 6.39 8.03
N THR A 227 18.89 6.90 6.86
CA THR A 227 19.53 8.09 6.26
C THR A 227 18.49 9.11 5.84
N PHE A 228 18.82 10.40 5.94
CA PHE A 228 18.00 11.51 5.47
C PHE A 228 18.59 12.09 4.18
N GLY A 229 17.73 12.52 3.26
CA GLY A 229 18.09 13.30 2.09
C GLY A 229 18.27 14.80 2.42
N ASP A 230 18.82 15.54 1.48
CA ASP A 230 19.11 16.97 1.63
C ASP A 230 17.85 17.86 1.65
N ASP A 231 16.68 17.28 1.41
CA ASP A 231 15.37 17.91 1.44
C ASP A 231 14.50 17.50 2.66
N ALA A 232 15.06 16.68 3.56
CA ALA A 232 14.37 16.23 4.77
C ALA A 232 14.66 17.18 5.94
N ASP A 233 14.01 18.32 5.94
CA ASP A 233 14.12 19.36 6.95
C ASP A 233 12.96 19.35 7.95
N LEU A 234 13.09 20.08 9.05
CA LEU A 234 12.09 20.26 10.11
C LEU A 234 11.57 18.92 10.68
N ALA A 235 12.46 17.95 10.83
CA ALA A 235 12.11 16.60 11.26
C ALA A 235 11.69 16.53 12.74
N PHE A 236 10.81 15.58 13.06
CA PHE A 236 10.44 15.13 14.42
C PHE A 236 9.64 16.12 15.27
N GLU A 237 9.02 17.15 14.68
CA GLU A 237 8.23 18.10 15.46
C GLU A 237 7.21 17.38 16.35
N ASP A 238 7.21 17.72 17.66
CA ASP A 238 6.36 17.15 18.71
C ASP A 238 6.28 15.61 18.75
N SER A 239 7.39 14.93 18.43
CA SER A 239 7.44 13.47 18.38
C SER A 239 8.17 12.87 19.57
N GLU A 240 7.69 11.69 20.01
CA GLU A 240 8.45 10.76 20.83
C GLU A 240 9.30 9.89 19.90
N VAL A 241 10.63 10.05 19.92
CA VAL A 241 11.54 9.48 18.94
C VAL A 241 12.74 8.80 19.56
N LYS A 242 13.10 7.63 19.03
CA LYS A 242 14.40 6.99 19.25
C LYS A 242 15.03 6.69 17.90
N ALA A 243 16.03 7.48 17.51
CA ALA A 243 16.59 7.43 16.16
C ALA A 243 18.11 7.29 16.16
N THR A 244 18.61 6.40 15.30
CA THR A 244 20.01 6.33 14.86
C THR A 244 20.04 6.62 13.36
N ILE A 245 20.69 7.72 12.98
CA ILE A 245 20.72 8.25 11.61
C ILE A 245 22.17 8.28 11.10
N ASN A 246 22.44 7.52 10.06
CA ASN A 246 23.75 7.35 9.46
C ASN A 246 24.02 8.39 8.34
N SER A 247 23.51 9.59 8.51
CA SER A 247 23.71 10.74 7.62
C SER A 247 23.64 12.04 8.40
N ASN A 248 23.87 13.15 7.72
CA ASN A 248 23.50 14.46 8.23
C ASN A 248 21.96 14.60 8.20
N ILE A 249 21.42 15.43 9.09
CA ILE A 249 20.05 15.91 9.10
C ILE A 249 20.04 17.41 8.83
N VAL A 250 19.20 17.90 7.92
CA VAL A 250 19.11 19.32 7.58
C VAL A 250 18.69 20.14 8.79
N SER A 251 17.55 19.80 9.38
CA SER A 251 17.11 20.39 10.63
C SER A 251 16.19 19.48 11.44
N VAL A 252 16.24 19.64 12.75
CA VAL A 252 15.35 18.98 13.72
C VAL A 252 14.54 20.06 14.41
N LYS A 253 13.24 19.89 14.54
CA LYS A 253 12.34 20.88 15.14
C LYS A 253 11.58 20.30 16.32
N ASN A 254 11.72 20.92 17.50
CA ASN A 254 10.93 20.64 18.71
C ASN A 254 10.65 19.15 19.00
N PRO A 255 11.63 18.22 18.93
CA PRO A 255 11.38 16.82 19.26
C PRO A 255 11.00 16.72 20.74
N ARG A 256 9.87 16.06 21.02
CA ARG A 256 9.25 16.08 22.37
C ARG A 256 10.08 15.30 23.39
N THR A 257 10.34 14.03 23.14
CA THR A 257 11.04 13.12 24.07
C THR A 257 11.85 12.06 23.34
N GLY A 258 12.80 11.43 24.06
CA GLY A 258 13.59 10.32 23.56
C GLY A 258 15.01 10.69 23.22
N ALA A 259 15.54 10.19 22.10
CA ALA A 259 16.89 10.48 21.67
C ALA A 259 17.05 10.42 20.14
N VAL A 260 17.78 11.39 19.58
CA VAL A 260 18.20 11.41 18.17
C VAL A 260 19.72 11.42 18.12
N LYS A 261 20.32 10.41 17.48
CA LYS A 261 21.74 10.35 17.18
C LYS A 261 21.95 10.43 15.66
N ALA A 262 22.78 11.37 15.20
CA ALA A 262 23.09 11.58 13.79
C ALA A 262 24.58 11.89 13.58
N LEU A 263 25.08 11.81 12.33
CA LEU A 263 26.45 12.24 12.03
C LEU A 263 26.62 13.74 12.31
N ALA A 264 25.73 14.57 11.77
CA ALA A 264 25.63 15.99 12.07
C ALA A 264 24.19 16.47 11.92
N ILE A 265 23.86 17.61 12.55
CA ILE A 265 22.57 18.30 12.41
C ILE A 265 22.86 19.76 12.04
N GLY A 266 22.30 20.20 10.90
CA GLY A 266 22.53 21.56 10.39
C GLY A 266 21.88 22.62 11.27
N GLU A 267 20.64 22.40 11.71
CA GLU A 267 19.92 23.32 12.59
C GLU A 267 19.08 22.57 13.61
N ILE A 268 19.08 23.02 14.85
CA ILE A 268 18.18 22.56 15.92
C ILE A 268 17.26 23.74 16.29
N ILE A 269 15.98 23.59 15.96
CA ILE A 269 14.95 24.63 16.17
C ILE A 269 14.16 24.29 17.42
N LEU A 270 14.23 25.16 18.42
CA LEU A 270 13.50 25.04 19.68
C LEU A 270 12.66 26.32 19.87
N ASP A 271 11.40 26.24 19.48
CA ASP A 271 10.45 27.36 19.59
C ASP A 271 9.91 27.49 21.02
N ALA A 272 9.71 28.74 21.48
CA ALA A 272 9.13 28.99 22.80
C ALA A 272 7.62 28.66 22.90
N ASN A 273 6.92 28.57 21.78
CA ASN A 273 5.47 28.37 21.69
C ASN A 273 5.09 26.93 21.30
N ILE A 274 5.73 25.95 21.88
CA ILE A 274 5.47 24.53 21.62
C ILE A 274 4.35 23.97 22.51
N LEU A 275 3.65 22.95 22.02
CA LEU A 275 2.58 22.27 22.76
C LEU A 275 3.10 21.54 24.03
N ALA A 276 4.33 21.02 23.96
CA ALA A 276 5.02 20.42 25.07
C ALA A 276 6.51 20.77 25.07
N PRO A 277 7.21 20.82 26.22
CA PRO A 277 8.65 21.06 26.26
C PRO A 277 9.42 20.06 25.41
N ALA A 278 10.38 20.53 24.61
CA ALA A 278 11.32 19.67 23.90
C ALA A 278 12.35 19.12 24.90
N ASP A 279 12.24 17.85 25.25
CA ASP A 279 13.13 17.13 26.20
C ASP A 279 13.79 15.91 25.51
N CYS A 280 14.02 16.00 24.23
CA CYS A 280 14.68 14.96 23.45
C CYS A 280 16.20 15.15 23.52
N LYS A 281 16.95 14.08 23.83
CA LYS A 281 18.41 14.10 23.80
C LYS A 281 18.89 14.07 22.35
N ILE A 282 19.66 15.07 21.96
CA ILE A 282 20.25 15.17 20.62
C ILE A 282 21.76 14.96 20.73
N GLU A 283 22.29 13.99 19.98
CA GLU A 283 23.71 13.65 19.94
C GLU A 283 24.22 13.69 18.49
N THR A 284 25.39 14.28 18.28
CA THR A 284 26.10 14.27 16.99
C THR A 284 27.50 13.66 17.17
N GLU A 285 28.02 13.07 16.11
CA GLU A 285 29.40 12.52 16.10
C GLU A 285 30.45 13.57 15.82
N ILE A 286 30.05 14.75 15.31
CA ILE A 286 30.92 15.88 14.95
C ILE A 286 30.48 17.11 15.72
#